data_29d88acbe17bd3fd1621fa1de943ee4d
#
_entry.id   29d88acbe17bd3fd1621fa1de943ee4d
#
_cell.length_a   1.000
_cell.length_b   1.000
_cell.length_c   1.000
_cell.angle_alpha   90.00
_cell.angle_beta   90.00
_cell.angle_gamma   90.00
#
_symmetry.space_group_name_H-M   'P 1'
#
loop_
_entity.id
_entity.type
_entity.pdbx_description
1 polymer ?
#
loop_
_entity_poly.entity_id
_entity_poly.type
_entity_poly.pdbx_seq_one_letter_code
_entity_poly.pdbx_strand_id
1 'polypeptide(L)'
;MEKKQVRVLQIIADFKKGGIQADVMYPTRILSEDDVHTDAMLLSDTVGFYEEEFSQKGSIFRIPLQRKPTRIQRVLSIVTNYCQVQKEMEKFFAAHPNYDAVHARHLILNAPCIAAAKKAGIPVRIAHCHVNKPLRKEYRDRFYVRLYLWLCARVLNRCATHRFGVTEFAVEYMFGKGNGIVVKNPTVDLQKFDPAQYPGTDDGQIHLILVGSYSNRKNQRFALETFHALHRMQPGSTMTFIGYPRTADDDYLPKLKEYARENGLEASVEFLPQDTNVARALSESTFMLIPSLQEGLPNVALEAQAMGVPCFVSTDVSRNCNCGICEFLPLADGPEKWAQAMIEYARIHGTGKQYVDMTAWDNRKVCQEHLDYWRGKPMK
;
A
#
# COMPACT_ATOMS: atom_id res chain seq x y z
N MET A 1 30.88 12.03 -16.84
CA MET A 1 30.11 11.04 -17.60
C MET A 1 28.65 11.47 -17.52
N GLU A 2 28.03 11.83 -18.63
CA GLU A 2 26.56 12.06 -18.64
C GLU A 2 25.85 10.83 -18.13
N LYS A 3 24.95 11.02 -17.17
CA LYS A 3 24.11 9.93 -16.66
C LYS A 3 23.12 9.57 -17.78
N LYS A 4 23.28 8.38 -18.36
CA LYS A 4 22.34 7.86 -19.36
C LYS A 4 20.95 7.75 -18.75
N GLN A 5 19.93 8.27 -19.43
CA GLN A 5 18.53 8.03 -19.09
C GLN A 5 18.23 6.52 -19.02
N VAL A 6 17.61 6.07 -17.95
CA VAL A 6 17.22 4.66 -17.76
C VAL A 6 15.81 4.44 -18.28
N ARG A 7 15.60 3.42 -19.12
CA ARG A 7 14.28 3.05 -19.61
C ARG A 7 13.71 1.88 -18.85
N VAL A 8 12.57 2.10 -18.14
CA VAL A 8 11.97 1.16 -17.21
C VAL A 8 10.58 0.74 -17.66
N LEU A 9 10.30 -0.57 -17.69
CA LEU A 9 8.95 -1.09 -17.86
C LEU A 9 8.38 -1.49 -16.49
N GLN A 10 7.32 -0.80 -16.05
CA GLN A 10 6.55 -1.15 -14.86
C GLN A 10 5.45 -2.16 -15.23
N ILE A 11 5.36 -3.30 -14.53
CA ILE A 11 4.32 -4.31 -14.79
C ILE A 11 3.41 -4.40 -13.57
N ILE A 12 2.14 -4.01 -13.76
CA ILE A 12 1.11 -4.00 -12.72
C ILE A 12 -0.22 -4.56 -13.24
N ALA A 13 -1.17 -4.80 -12.34
CA ALA A 13 -2.48 -5.32 -12.75
C ALA A 13 -3.31 -4.27 -13.53
N ASP A 14 -3.45 -3.09 -12.97
CA ASP A 14 -4.23 -1.96 -13.49
C ASP A 14 -3.76 -0.64 -12.83
N PHE A 15 -4.32 0.49 -13.24
CA PHE A 15 -4.10 1.81 -12.64
C PHE A 15 -5.27 2.32 -11.80
N LYS A 16 -6.02 1.44 -11.13
CA LYS A 16 -7.06 1.85 -10.16
C LYS A 16 -6.42 2.54 -8.95
N LYS A 17 -7.22 3.24 -8.12
CA LYS A 17 -6.72 3.77 -6.86
C LYS A 17 -6.26 2.65 -5.93
N GLY A 18 -4.97 2.65 -5.55
CA GLY A 18 -4.37 1.66 -4.66
C GLY A 18 -2.91 1.93 -4.37
N GLY A 19 -2.36 1.27 -3.34
CA GLY A 19 -0.98 1.46 -2.89
C GLY A 19 0.06 1.11 -3.97
N ILE A 20 -0.10 -0.05 -4.65
CA ILE A 20 0.84 -0.48 -5.70
C ILE A 20 0.88 0.52 -6.85
N GLN A 21 -0.28 1.05 -7.24
CA GLN A 21 -0.40 2.04 -8.30
C GLN A 21 0.24 3.37 -7.89
N ALA A 22 0.02 3.80 -6.66
CA ALA A 22 0.68 4.98 -6.11
C ALA A 22 2.22 4.82 -6.12
N ASP A 23 2.74 3.62 -5.81
CA ASP A 23 4.17 3.32 -5.85
C ASP A 23 4.79 3.41 -7.25
N VAL A 24 3.99 3.26 -8.30
CA VAL A 24 4.41 3.52 -9.69
C VAL A 24 4.35 5.01 -10.00
N MET A 25 3.29 5.69 -9.53
CA MET A 25 3.08 7.10 -9.82
C MET A 25 4.08 8.04 -9.11
N TYR A 26 4.51 7.72 -7.88
CA TYR A 26 5.48 8.55 -7.18
C TYR A 26 6.80 8.75 -7.93
N PRO A 27 7.52 7.69 -8.38
CA PRO A 27 8.70 7.87 -9.22
C PRO A 27 8.40 8.60 -10.52
N THR A 28 7.26 8.35 -11.16
CA THR A 28 6.85 9.02 -12.40
C THR A 28 6.63 10.53 -12.22
N ARG A 29 6.20 10.95 -11.02
CA ARG A 29 6.00 12.37 -10.68
C ARG A 29 7.28 13.08 -10.23
N ILE A 30 8.14 12.35 -9.49
CA ILE A 30 9.25 12.93 -8.72
C ILE A 30 10.56 12.90 -9.49
N LEU A 31 10.84 11.81 -10.21
CA LEU A 31 12.10 11.68 -10.94
C LEU A 31 12.09 12.50 -12.22
N SER A 32 13.26 13.06 -12.56
CA SER A 32 13.44 13.80 -13.80
C SER A 32 13.30 12.88 -15.02
N GLU A 33 12.69 13.39 -16.09
CA GLU A 33 12.61 12.69 -17.37
C GLU A 33 14.00 12.50 -18.01
N ASP A 34 14.97 13.32 -17.66
CA ASP A 34 16.38 13.13 -18.08
C ASP A 34 17.03 11.91 -17.40
N ASP A 35 16.57 11.55 -16.19
CA ASP A 35 17.09 10.42 -15.43
C ASP A 35 16.41 9.10 -15.80
N VAL A 36 15.08 9.11 -16.03
CA VAL A 36 14.29 7.90 -16.26
C VAL A 36 13.10 8.13 -17.20
N HIS A 37 12.93 7.22 -18.14
CA HIS A 37 11.70 7.07 -18.91
C HIS A 37 10.95 5.83 -18.45
N THR A 38 9.68 5.98 -18.07
CA THR A 38 8.88 4.90 -17.50
C THR A 38 7.68 4.58 -18.38
N ASP A 39 7.61 3.35 -18.89
CA ASP A 39 6.44 2.79 -19.56
C ASP A 39 5.72 1.80 -18.64
N ALA A 40 4.44 1.52 -18.90
CA ALA A 40 3.64 0.58 -18.13
C ALA A 40 3.07 -0.56 -18.98
N MET A 41 3.14 -1.80 -18.47
CA MET A 41 2.42 -2.96 -18.96
C MET A 41 1.31 -3.33 -17.98
N LEU A 42 0.06 -3.22 -18.42
CA LEU A 42 -1.12 -3.57 -17.62
C LEU A 42 -1.62 -4.97 -17.97
N LEU A 43 -1.95 -5.76 -16.94
CA LEU A 43 -2.48 -7.11 -17.09
C LEU A 43 -4.02 -7.15 -17.02
N SER A 44 -4.67 -6.03 -17.34
CA SER A 44 -6.11 -5.84 -17.32
C SER A 44 -6.54 -4.86 -18.42
N ASP A 45 -7.77 -5.03 -18.93
CA ASP A 45 -8.40 -4.08 -19.86
C ASP A 45 -9.12 -2.92 -19.16
N THR A 46 -9.21 -2.97 -17.82
CA THR A 46 -9.92 -1.94 -17.06
C THR A 46 -9.16 -0.63 -17.11
N VAL A 47 -9.81 0.43 -17.57
CA VAL A 47 -9.27 1.79 -17.47
C VAL A 47 -9.23 2.20 -16.00
N GLY A 48 -8.09 2.67 -15.55
CA GLY A 48 -7.82 3.02 -14.15
C GLY A 48 -7.71 4.52 -13.93
N PHE A 49 -7.77 4.93 -12.66
CA PHE A 49 -7.75 6.33 -12.23
C PHE A 49 -6.48 7.09 -12.65
N TYR A 50 -5.31 6.42 -12.65
CA TYR A 50 -4.03 7.07 -12.93
C TYR A 50 -3.60 7.03 -14.41
N GLU A 51 -4.38 6.45 -15.31
CA GLU A 51 -3.95 6.23 -16.69
C GLU A 51 -3.79 7.52 -17.48
N GLU A 52 -4.70 8.47 -17.31
CA GLU A 52 -4.65 9.75 -18.00
C GLU A 52 -3.37 10.52 -17.60
N GLU A 53 -3.07 10.57 -16.30
CA GLU A 53 -1.87 11.21 -15.79
C GLU A 53 -0.59 10.50 -16.24
N PHE A 54 -0.56 9.15 -16.15
CA PHE A 54 0.61 8.37 -16.55
C PHE A 54 0.91 8.50 -18.04
N SER A 55 -0.13 8.52 -18.89
CA SER A 55 0.02 8.63 -20.35
C SER A 55 0.64 9.95 -20.84
N GLN A 56 0.68 10.96 -19.99
CA GLN A 56 1.40 12.22 -20.29
C GLN A 56 2.92 12.08 -20.20
N LYS A 57 3.42 11.04 -19.52
CA LYS A 57 4.86 10.83 -19.26
C LYS A 57 5.41 9.51 -19.81
N GLY A 58 4.56 8.53 -20.10
CA GLY A 58 4.98 7.22 -20.57
C GLY A 58 3.90 6.49 -21.34
N SER A 59 4.29 5.45 -22.06
CA SER A 59 3.36 4.63 -22.84
C SER A 59 2.70 3.57 -21.97
N ILE A 60 1.42 3.28 -22.25
CA ILE A 60 0.67 2.20 -21.59
C ILE A 60 0.40 1.08 -22.59
N PHE A 61 0.90 -0.10 -22.27
CA PHE A 61 0.68 -1.34 -23.02
C PHE A 61 -0.23 -2.29 -22.23
N ARG A 62 -0.89 -3.25 -22.91
CA ARG A 62 -1.83 -4.16 -22.26
C ARG A 62 -1.67 -5.60 -22.72
N ILE A 63 -1.75 -6.52 -21.75
CA ILE A 63 -1.93 -7.96 -21.96
C ILE A 63 -3.18 -8.37 -21.21
N PRO A 64 -4.37 -8.35 -21.86
CA PRO A 64 -5.61 -8.66 -21.18
C PRO A 64 -5.67 -10.13 -20.77
N LEU A 65 -5.87 -10.39 -19.49
CA LEU A 65 -6.03 -11.72 -18.97
C LEU A 65 -7.47 -12.18 -19.09
N GLN A 66 -7.70 -13.33 -19.71
CA GLN A 66 -9.03 -13.93 -19.77
C GLN A 66 -9.47 -14.41 -18.40
N ARG A 67 -10.50 -13.78 -17.84
CA ARG A 67 -11.20 -14.29 -16.65
C ARG A 67 -12.15 -15.39 -17.05
N LYS A 68 -11.90 -16.63 -16.62
CA LYS A 68 -12.79 -17.77 -16.90
C LYS A 68 -13.77 -17.99 -15.74
N PRO A 69 -15.07 -18.23 -16.04
CA PRO A 69 -16.13 -18.18 -15.02
C PRO A 69 -16.23 -19.43 -14.12
N THR A 70 -15.82 -20.62 -14.58
CA THR A 70 -16.00 -21.85 -13.79
C THR A 70 -14.82 -22.21 -12.89
N ARG A 71 -15.07 -23.00 -11.83
CA ARG A 71 -14.07 -23.38 -10.82
C ARG A 71 -12.89 -24.19 -11.40
N ILE A 72 -13.18 -25.12 -12.33
CA ILE A 72 -12.16 -25.94 -13.01
C ILE A 72 -11.37 -25.08 -13.99
N GLN A 73 -12.03 -24.18 -14.71
CA GLN A 73 -11.39 -23.26 -15.64
C GLN A 73 -10.48 -22.23 -14.93
N ARG A 74 -10.75 -21.88 -13.66
CA ARG A 74 -9.86 -21.02 -12.87
C ARG A 74 -8.52 -21.69 -12.54
N VAL A 75 -8.50 -23.01 -12.37
CA VAL A 75 -7.25 -23.77 -12.13
C VAL A 75 -6.43 -23.84 -13.40
N LEU A 76 -7.07 -24.20 -14.52
CA LEU A 76 -6.42 -24.20 -15.82
C LEU A 76 -5.97 -22.80 -16.24
N SER A 77 -6.70 -21.74 -15.85
CA SER A 77 -6.35 -20.36 -16.15
C SER A 77 -5.03 -19.91 -15.49
N ILE A 78 -4.62 -20.51 -14.37
CA ILE A 78 -3.33 -20.20 -13.76
C ILE A 78 -2.18 -20.54 -14.70
N VAL A 79 -2.19 -21.74 -15.27
CA VAL A 79 -1.14 -22.21 -16.19
C VAL A 79 -1.27 -21.54 -17.56
N THR A 80 -2.51 -21.45 -18.09
CA THR A 80 -2.73 -20.82 -19.40
C THR A 80 -2.36 -19.33 -19.38
N ASN A 81 -2.70 -18.60 -18.29
CA ASN A 81 -2.32 -17.21 -18.15
C ASN A 81 -0.79 -17.06 -18.01
N TYR A 82 -0.11 -17.98 -17.32
CA TYR A 82 1.34 -17.99 -17.25
C TYR A 82 1.96 -18.05 -18.64
N CYS A 83 1.58 -19.07 -19.44
CA CYS A 83 2.10 -19.26 -20.78
C CYS A 83 1.71 -18.11 -21.73
N GLN A 84 0.48 -17.60 -21.62
CA GLN A 84 0.02 -16.47 -22.41
C GLN A 84 0.83 -15.20 -22.10
N VAL A 85 0.96 -14.85 -20.82
CA VAL A 85 1.72 -13.66 -20.40
C VAL A 85 3.18 -13.78 -20.84
N GLN A 86 3.81 -14.93 -20.62
CA GLN A 86 5.19 -15.12 -21.05
C GLN A 86 5.37 -14.91 -22.55
N LYS A 87 4.50 -15.54 -23.38
CA LYS A 87 4.56 -15.41 -24.84
C LYS A 87 4.32 -13.99 -25.33
N GLU A 88 3.31 -13.30 -24.78
CA GLU A 88 3.04 -11.91 -25.17
C GLU A 88 4.15 -10.95 -24.69
N MET A 89 4.72 -11.16 -23.53
CA MET A 89 5.89 -10.41 -23.06
C MET A 89 7.13 -10.65 -23.92
N GLU A 90 7.36 -11.89 -24.39
CA GLU A 90 8.47 -12.19 -25.31
C GLU A 90 8.29 -11.46 -26.64
N LYS A 91 7.08 -11.45 -27.21
CA LYS A 91 6.76 -10.68 -28.41
C LYS A 91 6.93 -9.17 -28.21
N PHE A 92 6.45 -8.67 -27.05
CA PHE A 92 6.58 -7.28 -26.69
C PHE A 92 8.04 -6.84 -26.64
N PHE A 93 8.91 -7.58 -25.94
CA PHE A 93 10.33 -7.25 -25.86
C PHE A 93 11.08 -7.40 -27.18
N ALA A 94 10.65 -8.30 -28.07
CA ALA A 94 11.19 -8.41 -29.43
C ALA A 94 10.87 -7.14 -30.27
N ALA A 95 9.69 -6.56 -30.05
CA ALA A 95 9.27 -5.32 -30.72
C ALA A 95 9.84 -4.05 -30.02
N HIS A 96 10.19 -4.12 -28.74
CA HIS A 96 10.65 -3.00 -27.92
C HIS A 96 11.93 -3.38 -27.15
N PRO A 97 13.08 -3.52 -27.82
CA PRO A 97 14.30 -4.10 -27.22
C PRO A 97 15.06 -3.19 -26.22
N ASN A 98 14.70 -1.91 -26.11
CA ASN A 98 15.53 -0.89 -25.45
C ASN A 98 15.17 -0.62 -24.00
N TYR A 99 14.74 -1.62 -23.23
CA TYR A 99 14.55 -1.46 -21.79
C TYR A 99 15.81 -1.82 -21.01
N ASP A 100 16.20 -0.94 -20.08
CA ASP A 100 17.31 -1.18 -19.14
C ASP A 100 16.82 -1.96 -17.90
N ALA A 101 15.55 -1.75 -17.51
CA ALA A 101 14.95 -2.40 -16.36
C ALA A 101 13.50 -2.83 -16.57
N VAL A 102 13.13 -3.94 -15.93
CA VAL A 102 11.73 -4.38 -15.76
C VAL A 102 11.43 -4.48 -14.28
N HIS A 103 10.36 -3.86 -13.83
CA HIS A 103 9.91 -3.90 -12.44
C HIS A 103 8.47 -4.45 -12.35
N ALA A 104 8.33 -5.72 -11.96
CA ALA A 104 7.05 -6.43 -11.92
C ALA A 104 6.49 -6.47 -10.49
N ARG A 105 5.25 -5.98 -10.32
CA ARG A 105 4.53 -5.86 -9.03
C ARG A 105 3.26 -6.71 -8.96
N HIS A 106 3.20 -7.80 -9.70
CA HIS A 106 2.04 -8.71 -9.70
C HIS A 106 2.44 -10.06 -9.13
N LEU A 107 1.87 -10.45 -7.96
CA LEU A 107 2.26 -11.65 -7.22
C LEU A 107 2.47 -12.89 -8.11
N ILE A 108 1.40 -13.39 -8.74
CA ILE A 108 1.39 -14.70 -9.44
C ILE A 108 2.07 -14.60 -10.82
N LEU A 109 1.98 -13.45 -11.46
CA LEU A 109 2.45 -13.26 -12.83
C LEU A 109 3.82 -12.55 -12.92
N ASN A 110 4.48 -12.29 -11.79
CA ASN A 110 5.86 -11.82 -11.82
C ASN A 110 6.77 -12.86 -12.52
N ALA A 111 6.56 -14.15 -12.29
CA ALA A 111 7.45 -15.19 -12.83
C ALA A 111 7.50 -15.22 -14.37
N PRO A 112 6.37 -15.29 -15.12
CA PRO A 112 6.41 -15.25 -16.58
C PRO A 112 6.98 -13.93 -17.14
N CYS A 113 6.68 -12.80 -16.51
CA CYS A 113 7.20 -11.49 -16.94
C CYS A 113 8.72 -11.42 -16.78
N ILE A 114 9.24 -11.83 -15.63
CA ILE A 114 10.68 -11.81 -15.33
C ILE A 114 11.44 -12.86 -16.16
N ALA A 115 10.84 -14.02 -16.44
CA ALA A 115 11.42 -15.03 -17.34
C ALA A 115 11.54 -14.50 -18.77
N ALA A 116 10.50 -13.85 -19.29
CA ALA A 116 10.52 -13.23 -20.62
C ALA A 116 11.57 -12.10 -20.70
N ALA A 117 11.65 -11.24 -19.68
CA ALA A 117 12.66 -10.18 -19.60
C ALA A 117 14.09 -10.74 -19.59
N LYS A 118 14.33 -11.86 -18.88
CA LYS A 118 15.65 -12.55 -18.90
C LYS A 118 15.98 -13.08 -20.30
N LYS A 119 15.02 -13.71 -20.96
CA LYS A 119 15.22 -14.23 -22.34
C LYS A 119 15.49 -13.10 -23.33
N ALA A 120 14.90 -11.94 -23.14
CA ALA A 120 15.15 -10.73 -23.94
C ALA A 120 16.48 -10.04 -23.61
N GLY A 121 17.25 -10.52 -22.64
CA GLY A 121 18.54 -9.94 -22.26
C GLY A 121 18.46 -8.65 -21.44
N ILE A 122 17.28 -8.28 -20.90
CA ILE A 122 17.15 -7.06 -20.10
C ILE A 122 18.02 -7.17 -18.84
N PRO A 123 18.93 -6.18 -18.59
CA PRO A 123 19.92 -6.31 -17.54
C PRO A 123 19.35 -6.30 -16.14
N VAL A 124 18.39 -5.41 -15.85
CA VAL A 124 17.77 -5.28 -14.51
C VAL A 124 16.35 -5.86 -14.52
N ARG A 125 16.13 -6.84 -13.66
CA ARG A 125 14.85 -7.57 -13.60
C ARG A 125 14.40 -7.68 -12.14
N ILE A 126 13.45 -6.83 -11.75
CA ILE A 126 12.96 -6.69 -10.38
C ILE A 126 11.61 -7.40 -10.23
N ALA A 127 11.56 -8.37 -9.34
CA ALA A 127 10.31 -8.96 -8.86
C ALA A 127 9.98 -8.38 -7.49
N HIS A 128 8.85 -7.69 -7.37
CA HIS A 128 8.44 -7.00 -6.15
C HIS A 128 7.13 -7.59 -5.62
N CYS A 129 7.13 -8.03 -4.37
CA CYS A 129 6.00 -8.64 -3.68
C CYS A 129 5.36 -7.65 -2.71
N HIS A 130 4.09 -7.34 -2.95
CA HIS A 130 3.27 -6.46 -2.09
C HIS A 130 2.27 -7.24 -1.21
N VAL A 131 2.45 -8.54 -1.03
CA VAL A 131 1.57 -9.40 -0.23
C VAL A 131 1.97 -9.32 1.24
N ASN A 132 0.98 -9.23 2.10
CA ASN A 132 1.16 -9.19 3.56
C ASN A 132 0.53 -10.37 4.31
N LYS A 133 -0.21 -11.21 3.59
CA LYS A 133 -0.80 -12.45 4.11
C LYS A 133 -0.80 -13.53 3.02
N PRO A 134 -0.79 -14.81 3.42
CA PRO A 134 -0.91 -15.89 2.45
C PRO A 134 -2.27 -15.81 1.74
N LEU A 135 -2.34 -16.40 0.56
CA LEU A 135 -3.61 -16.61 -0.14
C LEU A 135 -4.65 -17.20 0.85
N ARG A 136 -5.92 -16.87 0.65
CA ARG A 136 -7.01 -17.41 1.46
C ARG A 136 -6.86 -18.91 1.61
N LYS A 137 -7.14 -19.45 2.80
CA LYS A 137 -7.00 -20.88 3.14
C LYS A 137 -7.61 -21.81 2.08
N GLU A 138 -8.75 -21.45 1.54
CA GLU A 138 -9.47 -22.17 0.48
C GLU A 138 -8.64 -22.40 -0.81
N TYR A 139 -7.69 -21.50 -1.10
CA TYR A 139 -6.78 -21.60 -2.26
C TYR A 139 -5.41 -22.12 -1.85
N ARG A 140 -4.89 -21.68 -0.70
CA ARG A 140 -3.54 -22.00 -0.21
C ARG A 140 -3.36 -23.50 0.04
N ASP A 141 -4.39 -24.16 0.59
CA ASP A 141 -4.30 -25.56 0.99
C ASP A 141 -4.43 -26.53 -0.20
N ARG A 142 -4.64 -26.01 -1.42
CA ARG A 142 -4.67 -26.83 -2.64
C ARG A 142 -3.26 -27.15 -3.11
N PHE A 143 -2.95 -28.44 -3.24
CA PHE A 143 -1.64 -28.93 -3.65
C PHE A 143 -1.12 -28.26 -4.94
N TYR A 144 -1.96 -28.13 -5.97
CA TYR A 144 -1.57 -27.52 -7.24
C TYR A 144 -1.24 -26.02 -7.14
N VAL A 145 -1.88 -25.28 -6.24
CA VAL A 145 -1.54 -23.86 -5.99
C VAL A 145 -0.19 -23.75 -5.29
N ARG A 146 0.08 -24.62 -4.31
CA ARG A 146 1.37 -24.68 -3.61
C ARG A 146 2.49 -25.06 -4.58
N LEU A 147 2.27 -26.07 -5.44
CA LEU A 147 3.23 -26.47 -6.47
C LEU A 147 3.48 -25.34 -7.45
N TYR A 148 2.44 -24.65 -7.90
CA TYR A 148 2.56 -23.50 -8.82
C TYR A 148 3.37 -22.36 -8.18
N LEU A 149 3.07 -21.97 -6.96
CA LEU A 149 3.83 -20.93 -6.24
C LEU A 149 5.28 -21.32 -6.04
N TRP A 150 5.55 -22.59 -5.73
CA TRP A 150 6.89 -23.09 -5.60
C TRP A 150 7.69 -23.04 -6.93
N LEU A 151 7.03 -23.42 -8.06
CA LEU A 151 7.64 -23.30 -9.38
C LEU A 151 7.91 -21.83 -9.73
N CYS A 152 6.96 -20.93 -9.46
CA CYS A 152 7.15 -19.48 -9.65
C CYS A 152 8.33 -18.95 -8.84
N ALA A 153 8.45 -19.36 -7.57
CA ALA A 153 9.58 -18.96 -6.72
C ALA A 153 10.92 -19.42 -7.31
N ARG A 154 11.01 -20.66 -7.83
CA ARG A 154 12.22 -21.16 -8.50
C ARG A 154 12.57 -20.36 -9.75
N VAL A 155 11.57 -20.01 -10.57
CA VAL A 155 11.77 -19.17 -11.75
C VAL A 155 12.27 -17.78 -11.34
N LEU A 156 11.63 -17.15 -10.37
CA LEU A 156 12.02 -15.82 -9.89
C LEU A 156 13.44 -15.83 -9.30
N ASN A 157 13.79 -16.82 -8.49
CA ASN A 157 15.12 -16.91 -7.90
C ASN A 157 16.24 -17.11 -8.95
N ARG A 158 15.90 -17.70 -10.13
CA ARG A 158 16.85 -17.90 -11.24
C ARG A 158 16.89 -16.75 -12.25
N CYS A 159 15.80 -15.99 -12.36
CA CYS A 159 15.61 -15.01 -13.43
C CYS A 159 15.66 -13.55 -12.95
N ALA A 160 15.20 -13.26 -11.75
CA ALA A 160 15.25 -11.91 -11.20
C ALA A 160 16.69 -11.56 -10.77
N THR A 161 17.11 -10.33 -11.04
CA THR A 161 18.34 -9.74 -10.50
C THR A 161 18.08 -9.17 -9.11
N HIS A 162 16.87 -8.63 -8.89
CA HIS A 162 16.45 -8.06 -7.63
C HIS A 162 15.12 -8.69 -7.18
N ARG A 163 15.04 -9.05 -5.91
CA ARG A 163 13.88 -9.67 -5.28
C ARG A 163 13.47 -8.85 -4.08
N PHE A 164 12.38 -8.11 -4.21
CA PHE A 164 11.88 -7.14 -3.26
C PHE A 164 10.58 -7.58 -2.62
N GLY A 165 10.42 -7.28 -1.35
CA GLY A 165 9.15 -7.36 -0.65
C GLY A 165 8.93 -6.14 0.21
N VAL A 166 7.68 -5.78 0.44
CA VAL A 166 7.31 -4.67 1.34
C VAL A 166 7.43 -5.05 2.83
N THR A 167 7.57 -6.33 3.13
CA THR A 167 7.78 -6.91 4.46
C THR A 167 8.63 -8.18 4.35
N GLU A 168 9.23 -8.64 5.46
CA GLU A 168 9.90 -9.94 5.55
C GLU A 168 8.96 -11.06 5.12
N PHE A 169 7.70 -11.01 5.55
CA PHE A 169 6.69 -11.97 5.12
C PHE A 169 6.53 -12.00 3.60
N ALA A 170 6.48 -10.84 2.93
CA ALA A 170 6.36 -10.75 1.48
C ALA A 170 7.56 -11.39 0.76
N VAL A 171 8.77 -11.15 1.28
CA VAL A 171 10.01 -11.75 0.77
C VAL A 171 9.98 -13.27 0.92
N GLU A 172 9.72 -13.76 2.13
CA GLU A 172 9.70 -15.20 2.41
C GLU A 172 8.61 -15.93 1.63
N TYR A 173 7.44 -15.32 1.53
CA TYR A 173 6.29 -15.89 0.83
C TYR A 173 6.52 -16.08 -0.66
N MET A 174 7.18 -15.12 -1.32
CA MET A 174 7.41 -15.16 -2.77
C MET A 174 8.71 -15.86 -3.16
N PHE A 175 9.79 -15.68 -2.40
CA PHE A 175 11.12 -16.06 -2.82
C PHE A 175 11.75 -17.16 -1.93
N GLY A 176 11.15 -17.42 -0.77
CA GLY A 176 11.73 -18.25 0.29
C GLY A 176 12.68 -17.45 1.20
N LYS A 177 12.95 -17.99 2.38
CA LYS A 177 13.75 -17.35 3.43
C LYS A 177 15.15 -16.96 2.92
N GLY A 178 15.56 -15.73 3.15
CA GLY A 178 16.88 -15.22 2.78
C GLY A 178 17.11 -14.95 1.30
N ASN A 179 16.08 -15.07 0.44
CA ASN A 179 16.21 -14.91 -1.01
C ASN A 179 15.77 -13.54 -1.55
N GLY A 180 15.73 -12.51 -0.74
CA GLY A 180 15.37 -11.15 -1.15
C GLY A 180 15.56 -10.16 -0.02
N ILE A 181 15.23 -8.89 -0.28
CA ILE A 181 15.32 -7.82 0.71
C ILE A 181 13.97 -7.10 0.87
N VAL A 182 13.77 -6.54 2.05
CA VAL A 182 12.65 -5.62 2.29
C VAL A 182 13.05 -4.25 1.77
N VAL A 183 12.18 -3.66 0.93
CA VAL A 183 12.36 -2.30 0.41
C VAL A 183 11.19 -1.43 0.81
N LYS A 184 11.47 -0.15 1.01
CA LYS A 184 10.42 0.84 1.27
C LYS A 184 9.74 1.22 -0.03
N ASN A 185 8.44 1.48 0.06
CA ASN A 185 7.69 2.10 -1.01
C ASN A 185 7.77 3.63 -0.88
N PRO A 186 7.77 4.40 -1.98
CA PRO A 186 7.81 5.85 -1.95
C PRO A 186 6.42 6.41 -1.58
N THR A 187 6.02 6.31 -0.31
CA THR A 187 4.64 6.51 0.11
C THR A 187 4.38 7.80 0.85
N VAL A 188 5.38 8.38 1.49
CA VAL A 188 5.22 9.59 2.30
C VAL A 188 5.86 10.79 1.61
N ASP A 189 5.05 11.78 1.29
CA ASP A 189 5.53 13.08 0.82
C ASP A 189 5.77 14.00 2.04
N LEU A 190 7.01 14.07 2.50
CA LEU A 190 7.36 14.89 3.66
C LEU A 190 7.23 16.41 3.40
N GLN A 191 7.08 16.86 2.15
CA GLN A 191 6.72 18.25 1.88
C GLN A 191 5.23 18.51 2.06
N LYS A 192 4.38 17.52 1.72
CA LYS A 192 2.94 17.60 1.94
C LYS A 192 2.57 17.38 3.42
N PHE A 193 3.24 16.40 4.05
CA PHE A 193 3.03 16.06 5.46
C PHE A 193 4.14 16.70 6.32
N ASP A 194 4.22 18.02 6.25
CA ASP A 194 5.14 18.86 6.99
C ASP A 194 4.40 19.57 8.14
N PRO A 195 4.65 19.23 9.40
CA PRO A 195 3.98 19.87 10.55
C PRO A 195 4.15 21.39 10.61
N ALA A 196 5.26 21.92 10.04
CA ALA A 196 5.48 23.36 10.03
C ALA A 196 4.47 24.14 9.16
N GLN A 197 3.88 23.47 8.14
CA GLN A 197 2.87 24.07 7.28
C GLN A 197 1.45 24.04 7.90
N TYR A 198 1.24 23.20 8.88
CA TYR A 198 -0.06 22.98 9.52
C TYR A 198 0.08 23.02 11.04
N PRO A 199 0.20 24.19 11.63
CA PRO A 199 0.24 24.31 13.09
C PRO A 199 -1.08 23.79 13.65
N GLY A 200 -0.98 22.72 14.44
CA GLY A 200 -2.12 22.13 15.14
C GLY A 200 -2.50 22.94 16.37
N THR A 201 -3.72 22.79 16.83
CA THR A 201 -4.18 23.28 18.12
C THR A 201 -4.13 22.15 19.14
N ASP A 202 -3.51 22.40 20.29
CA ASP A 202 -3.57 21.51 21.45
C ASP A 202 -4.50 22.18 22.49
N ASP A 203 -5.73 21.70 22.56
CA ASP A 203 -6.73 22.18 23.52
C ASP A 203 -6.89 21.25 24.73
N GLY A 204 -5.99 20.23 24.82
CA GLY A 204 -5.99 19.23 25.89
C GLY A 204 -7.08 18.16 25.72
N GLN A 205 -7.84 18.17 24.62
CA GLN A 205 -8.84 17.16 24.30
C GLN A 205 -8.29 16.08 23.38
N ILE A 206 -8.98 14.94 23.32
CA ILE A 206 -8.59 13.83 22.42
C ILE A 206 -9.40 13.91 21.14
N HIS A 207 -8.72 14.23 20.04
CA HIS A 207 -9.28 14.26 18.71
C HIS A 207 -8.77 13.06 17.91
N LEU A 208 -9.68 12.14 17.59
CA LEU A 208 -9.35 10.92 16.84
C LEU A 208 -9.53 11.12 15.34
N ILE A 209 -8.72 10.44 14.56
CA ILE A 209 -8.87 10.38 13.09
C ILE A 209 -8.71 8.94 12.57
N LEU A 210 -9.52 8.59 11.56
CA LEU A 210 -9.32 7.40 10.73
C LEU A 210 -9.43 7.76 9.26
N VAL A 211 -8.40 7.43 8.47
CA VAL A 211 -8.35 7.73 7.04
C VAL A 211 -8.36 6.42 6.23
N GLY A 212 -9.28 6.30 5.29
CA GLY A 212 -9.34 5.14 4.39
C GLY A 212 -10.71 4.85 3.81
N SER A 213 -10.76 4.02 2.74
CA SER A 213 -12.03 3.60 2.13
C SER A 213 -12.92 2.89 3.16
N TYR A 214 -14.20 3.18 3.13
CA TYR A 214 -15.18 2.52 4.00
C TYR A 214 -15.28 1.05 3.64
N SER A 215 -14.94 0.17 4.58
CA SER A 215 -14.95 -1.28 4.36
C SER A 215 -14.79 -2.06 5.65
N ASN A 216 -15.35 -3.27 5.71
CA ASN A 216 -15.15 -4.18 6.83
C ASN A 216 -13.65 -4.44 7.13
N ARG A 217 -12.77 -4.40 6.12
CA ARG A 217 -11.33 -4.59 6.30
C ARG A 217 -10.68 -3.48 7.13
N LYS A 218 -11.08 -2.22 6.92
CA LYS A 218 -10.61 -1.06 7.67
C LYS A 218 -11.24 -0.94 9.05
N ASN A 219 -12.38 -1.64 9.26
CA ASN A 219 -13.05 -1.80 10.55
C ASN A 219 -13.43 -0.47 11.24
N GLN A 220 -13.96 0.48 10.44
CA GLN A 220 -14.42 1.78 10.98
C GLN A 220 -15.51 1.59 12.04
N ARG A 221 -16.27 0.49 11.99
CA ARG A 221 -17.27 0.18 13.03
C ARG A 221 -16.61 0.05 14.41
N PHE A 222 -15.52 -0.71 14.52
CA PHE A 222 -14.76 -0.85 15.77
C PHE A 222 -14.18 0.51 16.22
N ALA A 223 -13.66 1.33 15.29
CA ALA A 223 -13.18 2.67 15.62
C ALA A 223 -14.28 3.55 16.22
N LEU A 224 -15.49 3.50 15.66
CA LEU A 224 -16.64 4.26 16.13
C LEU A 224 -17.13 3.76 17.51
N GLU A 225 -17.11 2.45 17.74
CA GLU A 225 -17.39 1.86 19.06
C GLU A 225 -16.33 2.24 20.10
N THR A 226 -15.05 2.27 19.69
CA THR A 226 -13.94 2.75 20.53
C THR A 226 -14.11 4.23 20.87
N PHE A 227 -14.46 5.05 19.88
CA PHE A 227 -14.76 6.46 20.12
C PHE A 227 -15.95 6.65 21.05
N HIS A 228 -17.02 5.87 20.91
CA HIS A 228 -18.16 5.92 21.81
C HIS A 228 -17.74 5.64 23.27
N ALA A 229 -16.91 4.61 23.49
CA ALA A 229 -16.37 4.32 24.81
C ALA A 229 -15.48 5.48 25.35
N LEU A 230 -14.61 6.04 24.49
CA LEU A 230 -13.78 7.19 24.83
C LEU A 230 -14.63 8.42 25.19
N HIS A 231 -15.60 8.77 24.36
CA HIS A 231 -16.45 9.97 24.53
C HIS A 231 -17.25 9.94 25.86
N ARG A 232 -17.68 8.74 26.29
CA ARG A 232 -18.31 8.59 27.63
C ARG A 232 -17.35 8.94 28.78
N MET A 233 -16.04 8.68 28.61
CA MET A 233 -15.00 8.97 29.61
C MET A 233 -14.40 10.36 29.46
N GLN A 234 -14.43 10.89 28.24
CA GLN A 234 -13.87 12.20 27.86
C GLN A 234 -14.86 12.93 26.92
N PRO A 235 -15.90 13.60 27.46
CA PRO A 235 -16.99 14.20 26.66
C PRO A 235 -16.56 15.29 25.68
N GLY A 236 -15.37 15.91 25.85
CA GLY A 236 -14.79 16.89 24.92
C GLY A 236 -14.14 16.26 23.68
N SER A 237 -14.01 14.91 23.63
CA SER A 237 -13.36 14.24 22.50
C SER A 237 -14.19 14.30 21.21
N THR A 238 -13.50 14.22 20.05
CA THR A 238 -14.11 14.17 18.72
C THR A 238 -13.53 13.06 17.87
N MET A 239 -14.23 12.67 16.79
CA MET A 239 -13.77 11.66 15.83
C MET A 239 -14.01 12.11 14.40
N THR A 240 -12.96 12.11 13.57
CA THR A 240 -13.02 12.41 12.14
C THR A 240 -12.75 11.17 11.31
N PHE A 241 -13.66 10.85 10.41
CA PHE A 241 -13.47 9.84 9.36
C PHE A 241 -13.26 10.53 8.02
N ILE A 242 -12.16 10.18 7.32
CA ILE A 242 -11.91 10.65 5.94
C ILE A 242 -11.90 9.45 5.02
N GLY A 243 -12.79 9.43 4.01
CA GLY A 243 -12.83 8.28 3.12
C GLY A 243 -13.88 8.33 2.04
N TYR A 244 -14.04 7.19 1.38
CA TYR A 244 -15.00 7.01 0.29
C TYR A 244 -15.60 5.59 0.32
N PRO A 245 -16.86 5.42 -0.11
CA PRO A 245 -17.45 4.10 -0.29
C PRO A 245 -16.77 3.38 -1.46
N ARG A 246 -16.56 2.06 -1.34
CA ARG A 246 -15.87 1.27 -2.39
C ARG A 246 -16.70 1.08 -3.65
N THR A 247 -18.02 1.05 -3.51
CA THR A 247 -19.00 1.00 -4.59
C THR A 247 -20.14 1.98 -4.28
N ALA A 248 -20.88 2.39 -5.30
CA ALA A 248 -22.01 3.32 -5.11
C ALA A 248 -23.13 2.71 -4.23
N ASP A 249 -23.29 1.38 -4.26
CA ASP A 249 -24.32 0.64 -3.51
C ASP A 249 -23.81 0.15 -2.13
N ASP A 250 -22.64 0.66 -1.67
CA ASP A 250 -22.06 0.24 -0.38
C ASP A 250 -22.80 0.90 0.77
N ASP A 251 -23.48 0.08 1.58
CA ASP A 251 -24.29 0.52 2.74
C ASP A 251 -23.46 0.71 4.03
N TYR A 252 -22.15 0.53 3.97
CA TYR A 252 -21.29 0.55 5.17
C TYR A 252 -21.23 1.94 5.81
N LEU A 253 -21.04 3.01 5.02
CA LEU A 253 -21.04 4.39 5.53
C LEU A 253 -22.41 4.80 6.10
N PRO A 254 -23.56 4.56 5.43
CA PRO A 254 -24.87 4.76 6.03
C PRO A 254 -25.05 4.11 7.40
N LYS A 255 -24.62 2.85 7.56
CA LYS A 255 -24.68 2.14 8.85
C LYS A 255 -23.81 2.74 9.94
N LEU A 256 -22.64 3.31 9.59
CA LEU A 256 -21.81 4.04 10.55
C LEU A 256 -22.49 5.33 11.02
N LYS A 257 -23.08 6.09 10.11
CA LYS A 257 -23.82 7.31 10.43
C LYS A 257 -25.05 7.02 11.30
N GLU A 258 -25.76 5.95 11.00
CA GLU A 258 -26.89 5.51 11.80
C GLU A 258 -26.45 5.14 13.23
N TYR A 259 -25.37 4.37 13.38
CA TYR A 259 -24.82 4.07 14.71
C TYR A 259 -24.45 5.34 15.50
N ALA A 260 -23.81 6.33 14.84
CA ALA A 260 -23.47 7.59 15.50
C ALA A 260 -24.73 8.31 16.00
N ARG A 261 -25.79 8.37 15.18
CA ARG A 261 -27.09 8.96 15.54
C ARG A 261 -27.77 8.23 16.71
N GLU A 262 -27.86 6.91 16.65
CA GLU A 262 -28.51 6.10 17.69
C GLU A 262 -27.81 6.20 19.06
N ASN A 263 -26.52 6.52 19.06
CA ASN A 263 -25.72 6.64 20.28
C ASN A 263 -25.42 8.11 20.66
N GLY A 264 -26.09 9.10 20.04
CA GLY A 264 -25.97 10.51 20.38
C GLY A 264 -24.61 11.14 20.07
N LEU A 265 -23.86 10.56 19.08
CA LEU A 265 -22.51 10.99 18.73
C LEU A 265 -22.45 11.96 17.54
N GLU A 266 -23.58 12.34 16.96
CA GLU A 266 -23.65 13.16 15.73
C GLU A 266 -22.88 14.48 15.84
N ALA A 267 -22.92 15.13 17.00
CA ALA A 267 -22.21 16.40 17.21
C ALA A 267 -20.69 16.22 17.38
N SER A 268 -20.22 15.01 17.65
CA SER A 268 -18.81 14.72 17.95
C SER A 268 -18.13 13.83 16.90
N VAL A 269 -18.86 13.41 15.85
CA VAL A 269 -18.33 12.56 14.77
C VAL A 269 -18.53 13.23 13.42
N GLU A 270 -17.45 13.39 12.67
CA GLU A 270 -17.47 13.95 11.33
C GLU A 270 -17.07 12.91 10.27
N PHE A 271 -17.78 12.91 9.13
CA PHE A 271 -17.49 12.05 7.97
C PHE A 271 -17.16 12.92 6.76
N LEU A 272 -15.87 13.05 6.47
CA LEU A 272 -15.35 13.89 5.40
C LEU A 272 -15.05 13.08 4.12
N PRO A 273 -15.15 13.70 2.94
CA PRO A 273 -14.86 13.06 1.67
C PRO A 273 -13.34 12.81 1.48
N GLN A 274 -12.99 11.97 0.49
CA GLN A 274 -11.62 11.54 0.22
C GLN A 274 -10.68 12.64 -0.29
N ASP A 275 -11.21 13.74 -0.79
CA ASP A 275 -10.47 14.91 -1.30
C ASP A 275 -10.13 15.93 -0.20
N THR A 276 -10.52 15.64 1.05
CA THR A 276 -10.12 16.42 2.23
C THR A 276 -8.59 16.46 2.36
N ASN A 277 -8.06 17.61 2.75
CA ASN A 277 -6.64 17.75 3.05
C ASN A 277 -6.26 16.95 4.31
N VAL A 278 -5.75 15.74 4.11
CA VAL A 278 -5.39 14.80 5.19
C VAL A 278 -4.28 15.37 6.08
N ALA A 279 -3.31 16.11 5.54
CA ALA A 279 -2.24 16.70 6.35
C ALA A 279 -2.80 17.72 7.36
N ARG A 280 -3.74 18.56 6.93
CA ARG A 280 -4.44 19.49 7.82
C ARG A 280 -5.28 18.75 8.85
N ALA A 281 -6.07 17.76 8.45
CA ALA A 281 -6.88 16.99 9.40
C ALA A 281 -6.01 16.27 10.44
N LEU A 282 -4.84 15.75 10.05
CA LEU A 282 -3.86 15.16 10.97
C LEU A 282 -3.28 16.21 11.94
N SER A 283 -3.02 17.45 11.49
CA SER A 283 -2.52 18.48 12.40
C SER A 283 -3.51 18.83 13.52
N GLU A 284 -4.79 18.68 13.27
CA GLU A 284 -5.90 18.92 14.21
C GLU A 284 -6.25 17.67 15.06
N SER A 285 -5.58 16.52 14.83
CA SER A 285 -5.87 15.25 15.50
C SER A 285 -4.83 14.90 16.57
N THR A 286 -5.27 14.31 17.68
CA THR A 286 -4.39 13.78 18.73
C THR A 286 -3.86 12.40 18.37
N PHE A 287 -4.73 11.49 17.96
CA PHE A 287 -4.40 10.10 17.65
C PHE A 287 -5.03 9.61 16.35
N MET A 288 -4.32 8.76 15.61
CA MET A 288 -4.88 8.01 14.49
C MET A 288 -5.28 6.60 14.90
N LEU A 289 -6.49 6.17 14.55
CA LEU A 289 -6.95 4.79 14.73
C LEU A 289 -6.76 3.96 13.45
N ILE A 290 -6.17 2.77 13.60
CA ILE A 290 -5.99 1.79 12.52
C ILE A 290 -6.43 0.41 13.02
N PRO A 291 -7.73 0.19 13.29
CA PRO A 291 -8.26 -1.07 13.78
C PRO A 291 -8.48 -2.08 12.65
N SER A 292 -7.67 -2.02 11.62
CA SER A 292 -7.82 -2.83 10.41
C SER A 292 -7.68 -4.32 10.74
N LEU A 293 -8.56 -5.15 10.15
CA LEU A 293 -8.50 -6.60 10.24
C LEU A 293 -7.32 -7.18 9.46
N GLN A 294 -6.75 -6.40 8.54
CA GLN A 294 -5.60 -6.82 7.74
C GLN A 294 -5.01 -5.65 6.94
N GLU A 295 -3.72 -5.36 7.17
CA GLU A 295 -2.92 -4.50 6.29
C GLU A 295 -1.45 -4.92 6.26
N GLY A 296 -0.78 -4.67 5.11
CA GLY A 296 0.65 -4.87 4.97
C GLY A 296 1.43 -3.69 5.52
N LEU A 297 1.32 -2.59 4.83
CA LEU A 297 1.91 -1.31 5.21
C LEU A 297 0.84 -0.23 4.99
N PRO A 298 0.15 0.23 6.04
CA PRO A 298 -0.79 1.33 5.93
C PRO A 298 -0.04 2.66 5.76
N ASN A 299 -0.06 3.23 4.56
CA ASN A 299 0.61 4.51 4.27
C ASN A 299 0.11 5.61 5.21
N VAL A 300 -1.17 5.60 5.54
CA VAL A 300 -1.78 6.57 6.46
C VAL A 300 -1.13 6.57 7.86
N ALA A 301 -0.59 5.41 8.33
CA ALA A 301 0.17 5.37 9.57
C ALA A 301 1.51 6.11 9.47
N LEU A 302 2.16 6.03 8.31
CA LEU A 302 3.40 6.75 8.05
C LEU A 302 3.13 8.25 7.89
N GLU A 303 2.05 8.62 7.19
CA GLU A 303 1.59 10.00 7.03
C GLU A 303 1.26 10.64 8.39
N ALA A 304 0.56 9.91 9.26
CA ALA A 304 0.25 10.39 10.62
C ALA A 304 1.51 10.62 11.45
N GLN A 305 2.44 9.66 11.45
CA GLN A 305 3.70 9.79 12.18
C GLN A 305 4.58 10.93 11.62
N ALA A 306 4.55 11.20 10.30
CA ALA A 306 5.20 12.37 9.71
C ALA A 306 4.63 13.69 10.26
N MET A 307 3.32 13.72 10.56
CA MET A 307 2.65 14.86 11.20
C MET A 307 2.76 14.85 12.74
N GLY A 308 3.53 13.93 13.31
CA GLY A 308 3.69 13.80 14.76
C GLY A 308 2.45 13.26 15.48
N VAL A 309 1.57 12.52 14.78
CA VAL A 309 0.34 11.93 15.32
C VAL A 309 0.58 10.47 15.71
N PRO A 310 0.55 10.10 17.00
CA PRO A 310 0.65 8.71 17.42
C PRO A 310 -0.50 7.86 16.86
N CYS A 311 -0.19 6.59 16.54
CA CYS A 311 -1.14 5.68 15.92
C CYS A 311 -1.49 4.53 16.87
N PHE A 312 -2.77 4.28 17.08
CA PHE A 312 -3.28 3.06 17.73
C PHE A 312 -3.66 2.04 16.65
N VAL A 313 -2.91 0.96 16.60
CA VAL A 313 -2.87 0.04 15.45
C VAL A 313 -3.24 -1.37 15.89
N SER A 314 -4.11 -2.04 15.13
CA SER A 314 -4.40 -3.45 15.37
C SER A 314 -3.14 -4.33 15.23
N THR A 315 -2.98 -5.34 16.10
CA THR A 315 -1.92 -6.35 15.98
C THR A 315 -2.01 -7.18 14.69
N ASP A 316 -3.11 -7.09 13.94
CA ASP A 316 -3.30 -7.69 12.61
C ASP A 316 -2.66 -6.87 11.47
N VAL A 317 -2.11 -5.72 11.78
CA VAL A 317 -1.36 -4.85 10.87
C VAL A 317 0.14 -5.10 11.04
N SER A 318 0.90 -4.99 9.96
CA SER A 318 2.36 -5.16 10.00
C SER A 318 3.04 -4.10 10.88
N ARG A 319 3.94 -4.54 11.76
CA ARG A 319 4.75 -3.64 12.61
C ARG A 319 5.73 -2.78 11.82
N ASN A 320 5.95 -3.06 10.53
CA ASN A 320 6.83 -2.27 9.65
C ASN A 320 6.33 -0.83 9.43
N CYS A 321 5.08 -0.51 9.80
CA CYS A 321 4.59 0.86 9.78
C CYS A 321 5.00 1.69 11.00
N ASN A 322 5.63 1.09 12.02
CA ASN A 322 6.05 1.81 13.22
C ASN A 322 7.38 2.55 12.99
N CYS A 323 7.34 3.85 13.15
CA CYS A 323 8.52 4.72 13.12
C CYS A 323 8.88 5.25 14.54
N GLY A 324 8.21 4.75 15.58
CA GLY A 324 8.50 5.10 16.98
C GLY A 324 7.28 5.48 17.82
N ILE A 325 6.15 5.84 17.21
CA ILE A 325 4.94 6.31 17.90
C ILE A 325 3.67 5.53 17.50
N CYS A 326 3.80 4.21 17.32
CA CYS A 326 2.66 3.32 17.15
C CYS A 326 2.47 2.41 18.36
N GLU A 327 1.26 2.41 18.92
CA GLU A 327 0.79 1.46 19.93
C GLU A 327 0.00 0.32 19.27
N PHE A 328 0.42 -0.93 19.47
CA PHE A 328 -0.22 -2.09 18.87
C PHE A 328 -1.10 -2.82 19.86
N LEU A 329 -2.41 -2.81 19.59
CA LEU A 329 -3.43 -3.40 20.45
C LEU A 329 -4.18 -4.54 19.75
N PRO A 330 -4.47 -5.67 20.43
CA PRO A 330 -5.35 -6.69 19.90
C PRO A 330 -6.78 -6.18 19.76
N LEU A 331 -7.44 -6.48 18.62
CA LEU A 331 -8.88 -6.19 18.48
C LEU A 331 -9.74 -6.97 19.49
N ALA A 332 -9.27 -8.13 19.92
CA ALA A 332 -9.93 -8.96 20.91
C ALA A 332 -10.05 -8.30 22.31
N ASP A 333 -9.24 -7.27 22.57
CA ASP A 333 -9.34 -6.52 23.82
C ASP A 333 -10.59 -5.65 23.90
N GLY A 334 -11.23 -5.38 22.78
CA GLY A 334 -12.46 -4.63 22.68
C GLY A 334 -12.29 -3.10 22.72
N PRO A 335 -13.37 -2.36 22.35
CA PRO A 335 -13.35 -0.91 22.23
C PRO A 335 -13.03 -0.16 23.53
N GLU A 336 -13.52 -0.65 24.68
CA GLU A 336 -13.28 -0.01 25.99
C GLU A 336 -11.81 -0.01 26.40
N LYS A 337 -11.09 -1.13 26.16
CA LYS A 337 -9.65 -1.17 26.49
C LYS A 337 -8.82 -0.30 25.54
N TRP A 338 -9.21 -0.21 24.27
CA TRP A 338 -8.57 0.71 23.35
C TRP A 338 -8.77 2.17 23.77
N ALA A 339 -9.99 2.53 24.20
CA ALA A 339 -10.27 3.87 24.74
C ALA A 339 -9.44 4.16 25.99
N GLN A 340 -9.37 3.21 26.95
CA GLN A 340 -8.54 3.34 28.16
C GLN A 340 -7.06 3.50 27.82
N ALA A 341 -6.53 2.72 26.87
CA ALA A 341 -5.14 2.82 26.43
C ALA A 341 -4.82 4.21 25.85
N MET A 342 -5.73 4.81 25.07
CA MET A 342 -5.57 6.16 24.54
C MET A 342 -5.58 7.23 25.64
N ILE A 343 -6.47 7.12 26.63
CA ILE A 343 -6.51 8.03 27.78
C ILE A 343 -5.20 7.91 28.61
N GLU A 344 -4.74 6.69 28.85
CA GLU A 344 -3.50 6.47 29.59
C GLU A 344 -2.28 6.99 28.81
N TYR A 345 -2.26 6.79 27.48
CA TYR A 345 -1.21 7.35 26.64
C TYR A 345 -1.20 8.88 26.68
N ALA A 346 -2.38 9.52 26.58
CA ALA A 346 -2.51 10.98 26.71
C ALA A 346 -2.07 11.48 28.11
N ARG A 347 -2.38 10.72 29.15
CA ARG A 347 -1.95 11.06 30.52
C ARG A 347 -0.44 11.03 30.67
N ILE A 348 0.26 10.09 30.01
CA ILE A 348 1.73 9.92 30.13
C ILE A 348 2.47 10.88 29.17
N HIS A 349 2.00 11.04 27.95
CA HIS A 349 2.72 11.73 26.88
C HIS A 349 2.11 13.09 26.49
N GLY A 350 0.94 13.44 27.02
CA GLY A 350 0.16 14.61 26.61
C GLY A 350 -0.65 14.35 25.34
N THR A 351 -1.41 15.37 24.91
CA THR A 351 -2.22 15.40 23.67
C THR A 351 -1.48 16.04 22.50
N GLY A 352 -0.32 16.64 22.75
CA GLY A 352 0.48 17.31 21.73
C GLY A 352 1.20 16.37 20.75
N LYS A 353 1.78 16.96 19.71
CA LYS A 353 2.47 16.21 18.65
C LYS A 353 3.77 15.57 19.13
N GLN A 354 4.06 14.37 18.63
CA GLN A 354 5.28 13.61 18.94
C GLN A 354 6.06 13.37 17.65
N TYR A 355 7.17 14.08 17.48
CA TYR A 355 7.94 14.03 16.25
C TYR A 355 8.97 12.90 16.26
N VAL A 356 9.03 12.17 15.14
CA VAL A 356 9.99 11.11 14.88
C VAL A 356 10.72 11.36 13.55
N ASP A 357 11.92 10.81 13.40
CA ASP A 357 12.66 10.94 12.16
C ASP A 357 12.02 10.10 11.04
N MET A 358 11.42 10.78 10.07
CA MET A 358 10.76 10.19 8.90
C MET A 358 11.61 10.26 7.63
N THR A 359 12.84 10.77 7.69
CA THR A 359 13.70 10.97 6.49
C THR A 359 13.94 9.70 5.68
N ALA A 360 13.93 8.54 6.34
CA ALA A 360 14.06 7.25 5.68
C ALA A 360 12.81 6.82 4.86
N TRP A 361 11.68 7.51 5.05
CA TRP A 361 10.40 7.26 4.37
C TRP A 361 10.05 8.35 3.36
N ASP A 362 10.89 9.39 3.22
CA ASP A 362 10.69 10.44 2.21
C ASP A 362 10.57 9.81 0.82
N ASN A 363 9.46 10.09 0.14
CA ASN A 363 9.20 9.56 -1.19
C ASN A 363 10.30 9.93 -2.20
N ARG A 364 10.93 11.12 -2.08
CA ARG A 364 12.05 11.55 -2.95
C ARG A 364 13.27 10.67 -2.76
N LYS A 365 13.64 10.41 -1.51
CA LYS A 365 14.76 9.53 -1.16
C LYS A 365 14.50 8.10 -1.64
N VAL A 366 13.31 7.56 -1.36
CA VAL A 366 12.93 6.20 -1.81
C VAL A 366 12.86 6.10 -3.33
N CYS A 367 12.35 7.13 -4.03
CA CYS A 367 12.38 7.16 -5.51
C CYS A 367 13.81 7.15 -6.05
N GLN A 368 14.74 7.88 -5.41
CA GLN A 368 16.14 7.86 -5.80
C GLN A 368 16.77 6.48 -5.56
N GLU A 369 16.44 5.79 -4.47
CA GLU A 369 16.88 4.41 -4.23
C GLU A 369 16.34 3.45 -5.31
N HIS A 370 15.08 3.62 -5.73
CA HIS A 370 14.51 2.84 -6.84
C HIS A 370 15.23 3.12 -8.16
N LEU A 371 15.56 4.38 -8.45
CA LEU A 371 16.34 4.75 -9.63
C LEU A 371 17.73 4.09 -9.63
N ASP A 372 18.38 4.05 -8.47
CA ASP A 372 19.68 3.39 -8.31
C ASP A 372 19.55 1.88 -8.61
N TYR A 373 18.50 1.19 -8.15
CA TYR A 373 18.24 -0.21 -8.49
C TYR A 373 17.96 -0.39 -9.98
N TRP A 374 17.21 0.50 -10.62
CA TRP A 374 16.97 0.45 -12.07
C TRP A 374 18.25 0.68 -12.88
N ARG A 375 19.23 1.38 -12.32
CA ARG A 375 20.59 1.55 -12.86
C ARG A 375 21.50 0.34 -12.58
N GLY A 376 20.99 -0.70 -11.96
CA GLY A 376 21.73 -1.94 -11.68
C GLY A 376 22.53 -1.94 -10.38
N LYS A 377 22.26 -1.03 -9.43
CA LYS A 377 22.87 -1.09 -8.10
C LYS A 377 22.48 -2.39 -7.41
N PRO A 378 23.44 -3.15 -6.84
CA PRO A 378 23.16 -4.43 -6.20
C PRO A 378 22.26 -4.27 -4.96
N MET A 379 21.51 -5.33 -4.63
CA MET A 379 20.82 -5.43 -3.34
C MET A 379 21.85 -5.37 -2.21
N LYS A 380 21.66 -4.52 -1.26
CA LYS A 380 22.49 -4.43 -0.04
C LYS A 380 21.82 -5.11 1.13
#